data_2f63f936086cd88ba4097b95ea92c0ba
#
_entry.id   2f63f936086cd88ba4097b95ea92c0ba
#
_cell.length_a   1.000
_cell.length_b   1.000
_cell.length_c   1.000
_cell.angle_alpha   90.00
_cell.angle_beta   90.00
_cell.angle_gamma   90.00
#
_symmetry.space_group_name_H-M   'P 1'
#
loop_
_entity.id
_entity.type
_entity.pdbx_description
1 polymer ?
#
loop_
_entity_poly.entity_id
_entity_poly.type
_entity_poly.pdbx_seq_one_letter_code
_entity_poly.pdbx_strand_id
1 'polypeptide(L)'
;GGTISPLGTVRVNRGADRTFTITAEEGYVIDDVLVDGRSVGAVSTYTFENVRSGHTIAARFTAADSDIGDGDTPLGGLPFADVSAGAWYAQAVEYVYSNGVMQGISDASFAPGQNLTRGMIAQILYNLEGSPAGASGAAFTDVSAGAWYAGAVNWAAAQGIVSGYDAGHFGPEDS
;
A
#
# COMPACT_ATOMS: atom_id res chain seq x y z
N GLY A 1 -11.53 -9.82 -21.04
CA GLY A 1 -10.93 -8.70 -20.40
C GLY A 1 -11.78 -7.45 -20.29
N GLY A 2 -12.22 -6.86 -21.42
CA GLY A 2 -12.99 -5.62 -21.39
C GLY A 2 -13.23 -5.02 -22.76
N THR A 3 -13.88 -3.85 -22.80
CA THR A 3 -14.31 -3.19 -24.02
C THR A 3 -13.99 -1.70 -24.02
N ILE A 4 -13.84 -1.13 -25.21
CA ILE A 4 -13.82 0.31 -25.45
C ILE A 4 -15.05 0.67 -26.30
N SER A 5 -15.85 1.64 -25.87
CA SER A 5 -17.02 2.11 -26.60
C SER A 5 -16.87 3.60 -26.95
N PRO A 6 -17.14 3.99 -28.20
CA PRO A 6 -17.49 3.16 -29.36
C PRO A 6 -16.34 2.30 -29.86
N LEU A 7 -16.67 1.12 -30.42
CA LEU A 7 -15.71 0.14 -30.91
C LEU A 7 -15.33 0.42 -32.37
N GLY A 8 -14.07 0.12 -32.72
CA GLY A 8 -13.56 0.16 -34.09
C GLY A 8 -13.25 1.57 -34.59
N THR A 9 -13.28 1.76 -35.90
CA THR A 9 -12.96 3.06 -36.50
C THR A 9 -14.12 4.04 -36.38
N VAL A 10 -13.90 5.11 -35.62
CA VAL A 10 -14.89 6.15 -35.37
C VAL A 10 -14.56 7.40 -36.19
N ARG A 11 -15.52 7.87 -36.97
CA ARG A 11 -15.37 9.15 -37.70
C ARG A 11 -15.76 10.30 -36.78
N VAL A 12 -14.90 11.29 -36.68
CA VAL A 12 -15.10 12.50 -35.91
C VAL A 12 -14.96 13.72 -36.85
N ASN A 13 -15.90 14.67 -36.74
CA ASN A 13 -15.80 15.90 -37.49
C ASN A 13 -14.58 16.72 -37.02
N ARG A 14 -13.89 17.37 -37.97
CA ARG A 14 -12.71 18.16 -37.63
C ARG A 14 -13.06 19.26 -36.62
N GLY A 15 -12.35 19.27 -35.54
CA GLY A 15 -12.53 20.23 -34.45
C GLY A 15 -13.57 19.79 -33.40
N ALA A 16 -14.22 18.66 -33.56
CA ALA A 16 -15.16 18.11 -32.56
C ALA A 16 -14.41 17.26 -31.53
N ASP A 17 -15.00 17.12 -30.36
CA ASP A 17 -14.55 16.23 -29.29
C ASP A 17 -15.12 14.84 -29.46
N ARG A 18 -14.40 13.85 -28.96
CA ARG A 18 -14.87 12.47 -28.93
C ARG A 18 -14.45 11.75 -27.67
N THR A 19 -15.45 11.31 -26.89
CA THR A 19 -15.24 10.53 -25.67
C THR A 19 -15.35 9.04 -25.96
N PHE A 20 -14.45 8.30 -25.36
CA PHE A 20 -14.46 6.84 -25.30
C PHE A 20 -14.63 6.40 -23.86
N THR A 21 -15.47 5.37 -23.65
CA THR A 21 -15.65 4.71 -22.35
C THR A 21 -14.96 3.36 -22.39
N ILE A 22 -14.17 3.09 -21.38
CA ILE A 22 -13.43 1.84 -21.19
C ILE A 22 -14.10 1.09 -20.04
N THR A 23 -14.53 -0.12 -20.28
CA THR A 23 -15.23 -0.96 -19.29
C THR A 23 -14.54 -2.30 -19.20
N ALA A 24 -14.09 -2.66 -18.00
CA ALA A 24 -13.62 -4.00 -17.71
C ALA A 24 -14.81 -4.96 -17.58
N GLU A 25 -14.65 -6.20 -18.07
CA GLU A 25 -15.60 -7.29 -17.84
C GLU A 25 -15.45 -7.81 -16.41
N GLU A 26 -16.45 -8.56 -15.96
CA GLU A 26 -16.44 -9.22 -14.65
C GLU A 26 -15.16 -10.09 -14.50
N GLY A 27 -14.46 -9.94 -13.39
CA GLY A 27 -13.17 -10.59 -13.14
C GLY A 27 -11.98 -9.94 -13.82
N TYR A 28 -12.12 -8.72 -14.36
CA TYR A 28 -11.01 -7.94 -14.93
C TYR A 28 -11.00 -6.50 -14.41
N VAL A 29 -9.83 -5.89 -14.44
CA VAL A 29 -9.63 -4.46 -14.18
C VAL A 29 -8.92 -3.83 -15.38
N ILE A 30 -9.08 -2.52 -15.55
CA ILE A 30 -8.32 -1.76 -16.52
C ILE A 30 -6.88 -1.66 -15.99
N ASP A 31 -5.93 -2.24 -16.73
CA ASP A 31 -4.51 -2.18 -16.41
C ASP A 31 -3.90 -0.85 -16.89
N ASP A 32 -4.13 -0.54 -18.17
CA ASP A 32 -3.62 0.68 -18.79
C ASP A 32 -4.45 1.06 -20.02
N VAL A 33 -4.50 2.35 -20.31
CA VAL A 33 -5.05 2.89 -21.55
C VAL A 33 -3.94 3.60 -22.32
N LEU A 34 -3.78 3.23 -23.59
CA LEU A 34 -2.77 3.76 -24.49
C LEU A 34 -3.45 4.69 -25.51
N VAL A 35 -2.99 5.92 -25.57
CA VAL A 35 -3.41 6.92 -26.57
C VAL A 35 -2.23 7.25 -27.45
N ASP A 36 -2.36 7.02 -28.75
CA ASP A 36 -1.27 7.17 -29.74
C ASP A 36 0.01 6.44 -29.31
N GLY A 37 -0.17 5.26 -28.66
CA GLY A 37 0.91 4.41 -28.16
C GLY A 37 1.53 4.86 -26.83
N ARG A 38 1.02 5.91 -26.19
CA ARG A 38 1.48 6.38 -24.88
C ARG A 38 0.45 6.05 -23.80
N SER A 39 0.92 5.60 -22.64
CA SER A 39 0.09 5.35 -21.47
C SER A 39 -0.52 6.64 -20.93
N VAL A 40 -1.81 6.58 -20.60
CA VAL A 40 -2.57 7.60 -19.87
C VAL A 40 -3.09 7.08 -18.54
N GLY A 41 -2.67 5.84 -18.16
CA GLY A 41 -3.06 5.16 -16.93
C GLY A 41 -4.38 4.41 -17.04
N ALA A 42 -4.82 3.83 -15.94
CA ALA A 42 -6.05 3.04 -15.83
C ALA A 42 -7.29 3.96 -15.72
N VAL A 43 -7.70 4.54 -16.84
CA VAL A 43 -8.86 5.45 -16.89
C VAL A 43 -10.09 4.76 -17.47
N SER A 44 -11.27 5.02 -16.91
CA SER A 44 -12.55 4.49 -17.40
C SER A 44 -13.16 5.33 -18.53
N THR A 45 -12.65 6.54 -18.75
CA THR A 45 -13.07 7.42 -19.84
C THR A 45 -11.90 8.22 -20.36
N TYR A 46 -11.87 8.46 -21.69
CA TYR A 46 -10.90 9.34 -22.32
C TYR A 46 -11.58 10.19 -23.40
N THR A 47 -11.31 11.49 -23.43
CA THR A 47 -11.86 12.40 -24.43
C THR A 47 -10.74 12.98 -25.28
N PHE A 48 -10.81 12.74 -26.58
CA PHE A 48 -10.03 13.51 -27.56
C PHE A 48 -10.74 14.84 -27.80
N GLU A 49 -10.09 15.93 -27.49
CA GLU A 49 -10.61 17.27 -27.70
C GLU A 49 -10.13 17.86 -29.02
N ASN A 50 -11.00 18.64 -29.71
CA ASN A 50 -10.67 19.37 -30.93
C ASN A 50 -9.94 18.52 -31.97
N VAL A 51 -10.45 17.34 -32.27
CA VAL A 51 -9.83 16.34 -33.13
C VAL A 51 -9.54 16.92 -34.52
N ARG A 52 -8.26 16.91 -34.95
CA ARG A 52 -7.81 17.43 -36.23
C ARG A 52 -7.01 16.43 -37.07
N SER A 53 -6.60 15.32 -36.47
CA SER A 53 -5.82 14.24 -37.05
C SER A 53 -6.38 12.89 -36.60
N GLY A 54 -5.86 11.82 -37.21
CA GLY A 54 -6.16 10.46 -36.73
C GLY A 54 -5.46 10.17 -35.41
N HIS A 55 -6.16 9.53 -34.53
CA HIS A 55 -5.68 9.08 -33.21
C HIS A 55 -6.00 7.60 -33.00
N THR A 56 -5.29 6.97 -32.11
CA THR A 56 -5.53 5.59 -31.68
C THR A 56 -5.77 5.54 -30.18
N ILE A 57 -6.68 4.68 -29.77
CA ILE A 57 -6.89 4.34 -28.36
C ILE A 57 -6.94 2.82 -28.22
N ALA A 58 -6.22 2.30 -27.23
CA ALA A 58 -6.22 0.88 -26.87
C ALA A 58 -6.26 0.76 -25.36
N ALA A 59 -6.90 -0.28 -24.84
CA ALA A 59 -6.89 -0.59 -23.43
C ALA A 59 -6.28 -1.97 -23.18
N ARG A 60 -5.58 -2.10 -22.08
CA ARG A 60 -5.12 -3.35 -21.52
C ARG A 60 -5.96 -3.67 -20.30
N PHE A 61 -6.31 -4.93 -20.18
CA PHE A 61 -7.06 -5.44 -19.04
C PHE A 61 -6.24 -6.57 -18.44
N THR A 62 -6.11 -6.57 -17.13
CA THR A 62 -5.57 -7.69 -16.38
C THR A 62 -6.72 -8.38 -15.65
N ALA A 63 -6.60 -9.69 -15.40
CA ALA A 63 -7.55 -10.33 -14.51
C ALA A 63 -7.56 -9.53 -13.22
N ALA A 64 -8.73 -9.11 -12.77
CA ALA A 64 -8.87 -8.76 -11.38
C ALA A 64 -8.40 -10.00 -10.65
N ASP A 65 -7.37 -9.88 -9.80
CA ASP A 65 -6.92 -11.02 -9.02
C ASP A 65 -8.16 -11.62 -8.37
N SER A 66 -8.68 -12.65 -9.01
CA SER A 66 -9.88 -13.36 -8.55
C SER A 66 -9.54 -14.27 -7.39
N ASP A 67 -8.45 -13.97 -6.73
CA ASP A 67 -8.18 -14.41 -5.38
C ASP A 67 -8.80 -13.47 -4.34
N ILE A 68 -9.88 -12.73 -4.74
CA ILE A 68 -10.89 -12.32 -3.78
C ILE A 68 -11.70 -13.60 -3.47
N GLY A 69 -11.02 -14.57 -2.92
CA GLY A 69 -11.65 -15.65 -2.19
C GLY A 69 -12.51 -15.00 -1.12
N ASP A 70 -13.77 -15.40 -1.13
CA ASP A 70 -14.72 -15.34 -0.04
C ASP A 70 -13.99 -15.03 1.28
N GLY A 71 -14.25 -13.87 1.89
CA GLY A 71 -13.47 -13.11 2.88
C GLY A 71 -12.89 -13.84 4.09
N ASP A 72 -12.43 -15.06 3.96
CA ASP A 72 -11.94 -15.87 5.07
C ASP A 72 -10.69 -16.75 4.73
N THR A 73 -10.06 -16.54 3.56
CA THR A 73 -8.83 -17.26 3.22
C THR A 73 -7.63 -16.36 3.52
N PRO A 74 -6.72 -16.77 4.45
CA PRO A 74 -5.47 -16.05 4.69
C PRO A 74 -4.64 -15.97 3.40
N LEU A 75 -3.97 -14.84 3.14
CA LEU A 75 -2.98 -14.75 2.06
C LEU A 75 -1.98 -15.89 2.21
N GLY A 76 -1.78 -16.67 1.14
CA GLY A 76 -0.90 -17.83 1.15
C GLY A 76 0.55 -17.42 1.39
N GLY A 77 0.94 -17.26 2.65
CA GLY A 77 2.28 -16.83 3.08
C GLY A 77 2.26 -16.00 4.35
N LEU A 78 1.11 -15.40 4.71
CA LEU A 78 0.97 -14.68 5.97
C LEU A 78 0.40 -15.61 7.06
N PRO A 79 0.93 -15.58 8.28
CA PRO A 79 0.42 -16.40 9.39
C PRO A 79 -0.84 -15.79 10.04
N PHE A 80 -1.30 -14.62 9.59
CA PHE A 80 -2.29 -13.78 10.27
C PHE A 80 -3.72 -14.12 9.83
N ALA A 81 -4.52 -14.63 10.75
CA ALA A 81 -5.92 -14.96 10.50
C ALA A 81 -6.83 -13.74 10.32
N ASP A 82 -6.40 -12.57 10.79
CA ASP A 82 -7.12 -11.30 10.75
C ASP A 82 -6.76 -10.42 9.54
N VAL A 83 -5.99 -10.95 8.59
CA VAL A 83 -5.65 -10.30 7.33
C VAL A 83 -6.29 -11.09 6.18
N SER A 84 -7.44 -10.63 5.74
CA SER A 84 -8.12 -11.24 4.60
C SER A 84 -7.40 -10.93 3.28
N ALA A 85 -7.28 -11.90 2.39
CA ALA A 85 -6.61 -11.76 1.09
C ALA A 85 -7.19 -10.62 0.24
N GLY A 86 -8.51 -10.39 0.32
CA GLY A 86 -9.20 -9.31 -0.40
C GLY A 86 -9.18 -7.94 0.30
N ALA A 87 -8.53 -7.80 1.45
CA ALA A 87 -8.45 -6.50 2.12
C ALA A 87 -7.55 -5.53 1.35
N TRP A 88 -7.96 -4.28 1.24
CA TRP A 88 -7.19 -3.25 0.52
C TRP A 88 -5.76 -3.06 1.05
N TYR A 89 -5.51 -3.41 2.31
CA TYR A 89 -4.21 -3.33 2.97
C TYR A 89 -3.40 -4.63 2.90
N ALA A 90 -3.96 -5.72 2.37
CA ALA A 90 -3.36 -7.06 2.45
C ALA A 90 -1.95 -7.13 1.84
N GLN A 91 -1.76 -6.54 0.65
CA GLN A 91 -0.44 -6.48 0.00
C GLN A 91 0.56 -5.64 0.79
N ALA A 92 0.10 -4.57 1.44
CA ALA A 92 0.97 -3.77 2.30
C ALA A 92 1.42 -4.55 3.54
N VAL A 93 0.51 -5.33 4.14
CA VAL A 93 0.85 -6.24 5.27
C VAL A 93 1.84 -7.31 4.82
N GLU A 94 1.63 -7.93 3.66
CA GLU A 94 2.57 -8.91 3.11
C GLU A 94 3.96 -8.30 2.90
N TYR A 95 4.03 -7.11 2.33
CA TYR A 95 5.29 -6.41 2.11
C TYR A 95 6.02 -6.13 3.42
N VAL A 96 5.35 -5.52 4.42
CA VAL A 96 6.02 -5.15 5.68
C VAL A 96 6.40 -6.36 6.53
N TYR A 97 5.63 -7.45 6.45
CA TYR A 97 5.95 -8.71 7.11
C TYR A 97 7.13 -9.43 6.43
N SER A 98 7.09 -9.60 5.11
CA SER A 98 8.13 -10.29 4.34
C SER A 98 9.49 -9.57 4.38
N ASN A 99 9.48 -8.26 4.54
CA ASN A 99 10.70 -7.46 4.70
C ASN A 99 11.12 -7.25 6.16
N GLY A 100 10.46 -7.93 7.11
CA GLY A 100 10.80 -7.85 8.53
C GLY A 100 10.53 -6.48 9.19
N VAL A 101 9.78 -5.61 8.53
CA VAL A 101 9.45 -4.26 9.02
C VAL A 101 8.43 -4.33 10.16
N MET A 102 7.40 -5.17 10.01
CA MET A 102 6.36 -5.43 11.00
C MET A 102 6.12 -6.93 11.14
N GLN A 103 5.93 -7.42 12.37
CA GLN A 103 5.77 -8.85 12.68
C GLN A 103 4.34 -9.20 13.16
N GLY A 104 3.42 -8.23 13.20
CA GLY A 104 2.13 -8.40 13.85
C GLY A 104 2.21 -8.25 15.38
N ILE A 105 1.08 -8.43 16.03
CA ILE A 105 0.96 -8.38 17.51
C ILE A 105 1.06 -9.76 18.16
N SER A 106 0.96 -10.82 17.36
CA SER A 106 1.18 -12.21 17.74
C SER A 106 1.49 -13.06 16.50
N ASP A 107 1.83 -14.34 16.71
CA ASP A 107 2.11 -15.28 15.62
C ASP A 107 0.93 -15.48 14.66
N ALA A 108 -0.29 -15.14 15.04
CA ALA A 108 -1.51 -15.36 14.26
C ALA A 108 -2.35 -14.10 14.03
N SER A 109 -1.92 -12.94 14.52
CA SER A 109 -2.68 -11.69 14.40
C SER A 109 -1.77 -10.51 14.07
N PHE A 110 -2.14 -9.77 13.03
CA PHE A 110 -1.50 -8.52 12.62
C PHE A 110 -2.14 -7.30 13.28
N ALA A 111 -3.44 -7.36 13.55
CA ALA A 111 -4.29 -6.29 14.08
C ALA A 111 -4.33 -5.02 13.20
N PRO A 112 -4.75 -5.12 11.92
CA PRO A 112 -4.70 -3.99 10.97
C PRO A 112 -5.60 -2.81 11.36
N GLY A 113 -6.57 -3.01 12.23
CA GLY A 113 -7.45 -1.94 12.75
C GLY A 113 -6.96 -1.30 14.06
N GLN A 114 -5.83 -1.72 14.59
CA GLN A 114 -5.29 -1.18 15.84
C GLN A 114 -4.43 0.05 15.58
N ASN A 115 -4.54 1.06 16.46
CA ASN A 115 -3.62 2.20 16.40
C ASN A 115 -2.19 1.77 16.75
N LEU A 116 -1.23 2.38 16.06
CA LEU A 116 0.18 2.19 16.39
C LEU A 116 0.52 2.99 17.64
N THR A 117 1.22 2.35 18.58
CA THR A 117 1.80 3.07 19.72
C THR A 117 3.13 3.70 19.34
N ARG A 118 3.60 4.65 20.14
CA ARG A 118 4.90 5.30 19.94
C ARG A 118 6.07 4.30 19.96
N GLY A 119 5.98 3.29 20.84
CA GLY A 119 6.94 2.18 20.88
C GLY A 119 6.94 1.35 19.59
N MET A 120 5.75 1.06 19.03
CA MET A 120 5.62 0.38 17.74
C MET A 120 6.23 1.19 16.60
N ILE A 121 5.99 2.49 16.56
CA ILE A 121 6.56 3.37 15.52
C ILE A 121 8.10 3.37 15.61
N ALA A 122 8.67 3.48 16.81
CA ALA A 122 10.11 3.41 17.00
C ALA A 122 10.69 2.07 16.50
N GLN A 123 10.00 0.95 16.78
CA GLN A 123 10.42 -0.37 16.33
C GLN A 123 10.34 -0.51 14.80
N ILE A 124 9.31 0.00 14.16
CA ILE A 124 9.16 0.00 12.70
C ILE A 124 10.33 0.76 12.04
N LEU A 125 10.64 1.95 12.54
CA LEU A 125 11.76 2.76 12.03
C LEU A 125 13.10 2.05 12.23
N TYR A 126 13.30 1.41 13.38
CA TYR A 126 14.49 0.62 13.68
C TYR A 126 14.67 -0.57 12.75
N ASN A 127 13.56 -1.29 12.44
CA ASN A 127 13.57 -2.41 11.51
C ASN A 127 13.86 -1.95 10.07
N LEU A 128 13.28 -0.82 9.63
CA LEU A 128 13.54 -0.22 8.32
C LEU A 128 15.03 0.12 8.09
N GLU A 129 15.73 0.52 9.16
CA GLU A 129 17.17 0.79 9.12
C GLU A 129 18.03 -0.49 9.32
N GLY A 130 17.41 -1.66 9.24
CA GLY A 130 18.11 -2.94 9.36
C GLY A 130 18.52 -3.30 10.78
N SER A 131 17.83 -2.77 11.78
CA SER A 131 18.07 -3.05 13.22
C SER A 131 19.52 -2.79 13.65
N PRO A 132 20.03 -1.58 13.49
CA PRO A 132 21.44 -1.26 13.73
C PRO A 132 21.89 -1.55 15.16
N ALA A 133 23.03 -2.20 15.32
CA ALA A 133 23.61 -2.49 16.63
C ALA A 133 24.07 -1.21 17.33
N GLY A 134 23.97 -1.16 18.66
CA GLY A 134 24.70 -0.17 19.46
C GLY A 134 23.89 0.85 20.25
N ALA A 135 22.58 0.78 20.27
CA ALA A 135 21.78 1.60 21.21
C ALA A 135 21.76 0.95 22.60
N SER A 136 22.80 1.15 23.37
CA SER A 136 22.84 0.72 24.79
C SER A 136 22.65 1.92 25.72
N GLY A 137 21.68 1.80 26.61
CA GLY A 137 21.36 2.81 27.62
C GLY A 137 19.86 3.08 27.67
N ALA A 138 19.31 3.26 28.87
CA ALA A 138 17.91 3.67 29.02
C ALA A 138 17.82 5.18 28.75
N ALA A 139 17.27 5.58 27.61
CA ALA A 139 17.04 6.99 27.31
C ALA A 139 15.89 7.56 28.17
N PHE A 140 14.94 6.69 28.56
CA PHE A 140 13.73 7.08 29.29
C PHE A 140 13.42 6.11 30.42
N THR A 141 12.90 6.62 31.54
CA THR A 141 12.59 5.83 32.75
C THR A 141 11.35 4.95 32.64
N ASP A 142 10.43 5.31 31.75
CA ASP A 142 9.22 4.57 31.43
C ASP A 142 9.40 3.52 30.33
N VAL A 143 10.62 3.38 29.80
CA VAL A 143 11.00 2.34 28.83
C VAL A 143 11.78 1.26 29.58
N SER A 144 11.10 0.17 29.94
CA SER A 144 11.74 -0.98 30.60
C SER A 144 12.82 -1.58 29.70
N ALA A 145 14.00 -1.88 30.27
CA ALA A 145 15.11 -2.46 29.51
C ALA A 145 14.80 -3.81 28.85
N GLY A 146 13.81 -4.55 29.37
CA GLY A 146 13.32 -5.81 28.81
C GLY A 146 12.13 -5.67 27.84
N ALA A 147 11.65 -4.46 27.58
CA ALA A 147 10.59 -4.26 26.60
C ALA A 147 11.11 -4.53 25.18
N TRP A 148 10.26 -5.13 24.34
CA TRP A 148 10.62 -5.52 22.98
C TRP A 148 11.01 -4.32 22.09
N TYR A 149 10.50 -3.14 22.38
CA TYR A 149 10.79 -1.87 21.71
C TYR A 149 11.96 -1.09 22.34
N ALA A 150 12.54 -1.54 23.47
CA ALA A 150 13.51 -0.74 24.23
C ALA A 150 14.74 -0.38 23.41
N GLY A 151 15.29 -1.34 22.65
CA GLY A 151 16.43 -1.11 21.77
C GLY A 151 16.12 -0.07 20.69
N ALA A 152 14.95 -0.17 20.11
CA ALA A 152 14.48 0.73 19.04
C ALA A 152 14.25 2.16 19.55
N VAL A 153 13.62 2.31 20.72
CA VAL A 153 13.41 3.64 21.34
C VAL A 153 14.74 4.29 21.69
N ASN A 154 15.66 3.54 22.31
CA ASN A 154 16.99 4.05 22.63
C ASN A 154 17.79 4.47 21.40
N TRP A 155 17.77 3.66 20.34
CA TRP A 155 18.38 3.99 19.07
C TRP A 155 17.76 5.24 18.44
N ALA A 156 16.45 5.30 18.33
CA ALA A 156 15.75 6.41 17.71
C ALA A 156 15.96 7.73 18.48
N ALA A 157 16.03 7.67 19.82
CA ALA A 157 16.38 8.81 20.67
C ALA A 157 17.82 9.25 20.47
N ALA A 158 18.77 8.32 20.39
CA ALA A 158 20.19 8.62 20.16
C ALA A 158 20.45 9.26 18.78
N GLN A 159 19.63 8.90 17.77
CA GLN A 159 19.66 9.49 16.43
C GLN A 159 18.85 10.81 16.32
N GLY A 160 18.15 11.22 17.38
CA GLY A 160 17.27 12.39 17.34
C GLY A 160 16.01 12.20 16.48
N ILE A 161 15.66 10.97 16.16
CA ILE A 161 14.44 10.64 15.37
C ILE A 161 13.19 10.78 16.25
N VAL A 162 13.29 10.38 17.51
CA VAL A 162 12.22 10.54 18.49
C VAL A 162 12.69 11.33 19.71
N SER A 163 11.74 11.99 20.36
CA SER A 163 11.96 12.66 21.66
C SER A 163 10.89 12.20 22.64
N GLY A 164 11.19 12.27 23.93
CA GLY A 164 10.21 12.11 24.98
C GLY A 164 9.32 13.33 25.16
N TYR A 165 8.29 13.19 25.99
CA TYR A 165 7.50 14.32 26.48
C TYR A 165 8.32 15.21 27.40
N ASP A 166 9.26 14.58 28.12
CA ASP A 166 10.28 15.23 28.92
C ASP A 166 11.57 14.38 28.97
N ALA A 167 12.52 14.75 29.81
CA ALA A 167 13.81 14.07 29.92
C ALA A 167 13.72 12.61 30.43
N GLY A 168 12.60 12.19 30.98
CA GLY A 168 12.42 10.87 31.56
C GLY A 168 11.28 10.04 30.98
N HIS A 169 10.38 10.65 30.22
CA HIS A 169 9.14 9.99 29.77
C HIS A 169 9.01 10.01 28.26
N PHE A 170 8.92 8.83 27.68
CA PHE A 170 8.69 8.61 26.24
C PHE A 170 7.21 8.39 25.90
N GLY A 171 6.45 7.73 26.78
CA GLY A 171 5.08 7.30 26.53
C GLY A 171 5.00 6.19 25.48
N PRO A 172 5.66 5.03 25.66
CA PRO A 172 5.76 4.01 24.62
C PRO A 172 4.42 3.39 24.22
N GLU A 173 3.44 3.40 25.12
CA GLU A 173 2.10 2.84 24.87
C GLU A 173 1.09 3.88 24.36
N ASP A 174 1.47 5.14 24.26
CA ASP A 174 0.60 6.19 23.73
C ASP A 174 0.51 6.09 22.20
N SER A 175 -0.66 6.46 21.62
CA SER A 175 -0.97 6.35 20.19
C SER A 175 -1.36 7.69 19.54
#